data_a1e09f12c545d4ea0f371f0bfb2e1927
#
_entry.id   a1e09f12c545d4ea0f371f0bfb2e1927
#
_cell.length_a   1.000
_cell.length_b   1.000
_cell.length_c   1.000
_cell.angle_alpha   90.00
_cell.angle_beta   90.00
_cell.angle_gamma   90.00
#
_symmetry.space_group_name_H-M   'P 1'
#
loop_
_entity.id
_entity.type
_entity.pdbx_description
1 polymer ?
#
loop_
_entity_poly.entity_id
_entity_poly.type
_entity_poly.pdbx_seq_one_letter_code
_entity_poly.pdbx_strand_id
1 'polypeptide(L)'
;MSEFRLTQISDTHLARRLSKLTDNFHRVSERIDATRPDLVVNSGDLAFDGPTHRDDLEFARTLHDALPAPCRYLPGNHDIGDNPTQVGPPPSQPVTEQNQQTYRDLRRRPLAF
;
A
#
# COMPACT_ATOMS: atom_id res chain seq x y z
N MET A 1 -31.16 -4.53 -10.25
CA MET A 1 -29.99 -3.77 -10.72
C MET A 1 -28.85 -3.92 -9.73
N SER A 2 -27.72 -4.37 -10.20
CA SER A 2 -26.56 -4.59 -9.33
C SER A 2 -25.80 -3.27 -9.08
N GLU A 3 -25.37 -3.09 -7.85
CA GLU A 3 -24.50 -1.98 -7.47
C GLU A 3 -23.05 -2.45 -7.46
N PHE A 4 -22.16 -1.57 -7.90
CA PHE A 4 -20.71 -1.78 -7.71
C PHE A 4 -20.26 -0.98 -6.51
N ARG A 5 -19.63 -1.66 -5.55
CA ARG A 5 -19.16 -1.03 -4.31
C ARG A 5 -17.64 -0.94 -4.32
N LEU A 6 -17.14 0.28 -4.21
CA LEU A 6 -15.72 0.57 -4.15
C LEU A 6 -15.38 1.10 -2.77
N THR A 7 -14.38 0.52 -2.13
CA THR A 7 -13.81 1.05 -0.88
C THR A 7 -12.43 1.58 -1.18
N GLN A 8 -12.19 2.83 -0.83
CA GLN A 8 -10.87 3.45 -0.92
C GLN A 8 -10.24 3.50 0.46
N ILE A 9 -8.96 3.10 0.53
CA ILE A 9 -8.11 3.28 1.70
C ILE A 9 -6.82 3.97 1.26
N SER A 10 -6.07 4.53 2.21
CA SER A 10 -4.79 5.16 1.92
C SER A 10 -3.97 5.28 3.20
N ASP A 11 -2.68 5.54 3.04
CA ASP A 11 -1.79 5.90 4.15
C ASP A 11 -1.78 4.83 5.26
N THR A 12 -1.71 3.57 4.88
CA THR A 12 -1.68 2.46 5.82
C THR A 12 -0.34 2.30 6.52
N HIS A 13 0.76 2.79 5.90
CA HIS A 13 2.11 2.87 6.48
C HIS A 13 2.55 1.59 7.19
N LEU A 14 2.39 0.45 6.52
CA LEU A 14 2.61 -0.85 7.13
C LEU A 14 4.10 -1.19 7.27
N ALA A 15 4.46 -1.73 8.41
CA ALA A 15 5.77 -2.30 8.69
C ALA A 15 5.63 -3.26 9.87
N ARG A 16 6.36 -4.38 9.84
CA ARG A 16 6.29 -5.39 10.91
C ARG A 16 6.60 -4.81 12.29
N ARG A 17 7.56 -3.86 12.34
CA ARG A 17 7.98 -3.20 13.57
C ARG A 17 6.97 -2.20 14.14
N LEU A 18 5.93 -1.87 13.39
CA LEU A 18 4.93 -0.86 13.77
C LEU A 18 3.58 -1.52 14.00
N SER A 19 3.46 -2.21 15.15
CA SER A 19 2.28 -3.02 15.45
C SER A 19 0.98 -2.21 15.52
N LYS A 20 1.03 -0.96 15.96
CA LYS A 20 -0.17 -0.12 16.03
C LYS A 20 -0.78 0.13 14.66
N LEU A 21 0.05 0.35 13.65
CA LEU A 21 -0.42 0.55 12.28
C LEU A 21 -0.98 -0.74 11.70
N THR A 22 -0.36 -1.88 12.02
CA THR A 22 -0.86 -3.18 11.64
C THR A 22 -2.21 -3.46 12.30
N ASP A 23 -2.37 -3.13 13.57
CA ASP A 23 -3.64 -3.29 14.28
C ASP A 23 -4.75 -2.44 13.64
N ASN A 24 -4.43 -1.21 13.25
CA ASN A 24 -5.38 -0.36 12.52
C ASN A 24 -5.78 -0.99 11.18
N PHE A 25 -4.81 -1.58 10.47
CA PHE A 25 -5.10 -2.26 9.21
C PHE A 25 -6.03 -3.47 9.43
N HIS A 26 -5.83 -4.22 10.49
CA HIS A 26 -6.73 -5.34 10.81
C HIS A 26 -8.16 -4.87 11.08
N ARG A 27 -8.34 -3.72 11.71
CA ARG A 27 -9.68 -3.13 11.89
C ARG A 27 -10.30 -2.74 10.56
N VAL A 28 -9.49 -2.20 9.65
CA VAL A 28 -9.95 -1.90 8.29
C VAL A 28 -10.36 -3.19 7.57
N SER A 29 -9.58 -4.25 7.71
CA SER A 29 -9.90 -5.56 7.13
C SER A 29 -11.22 -6.12 7.66
N GLU A 30 -11.46 -5.99 8.96
CA GLU A 30 -12.74 -6.40 9.56
C GLU A 30 -13.92 -5.61 8.97
N ARG A 31 -13.73 -4.30 8.76
CA ARG A 31 -14.76 -3.46 8.16
C ARG A 31 -15.02 -3.85 6.71
N ILE A 32 -13.98 -4.16 5.96
CA ILE A 32 -14.09 -4.65 4.58
C ILE A 32 -14.86 -5.98 4.54
N ASP A 33 -14.55 -6.88 5.46
CA ASP A 33 -15.28 -8.15 5.57
C ASP A 33 -16.78 -7.93 5.86
N ALA A 34 -17.10 -6.97 6.72
CA ALA A 34 -18.49 -6.66 7.07
C ALA A 34 -19.26 -5.99 5.93
N THR A 35 -18.60 -5.12 5.15
CA THR A 35 -19.26 -4.34 4.09
C THR A 35 -19.24 -5.00 2.72
N ARG A 36 -18.34 -5.95 2.50
CA ARG A 36 -18.26 -6.75 1.28
C ARG A 36 -18.20 -5.91 -0.01
N PRO A 37 -17.20 -5.01 -0.17
CA PRO A 37 -17.06 -4.26 -1.41
C PRO A 37 -16.65 -5.18 -2.57
N ASP A 38 -16.93 -4.75 -3.79
CA ASP A 38 -16.49 -5.45 -4.99
C ASP A 38 -15.01 -5.22 -5.28
N LEU A 39 -14.48 -4.07 -4.84
CA LEU A 39 -13.09 -3.69 -5.04
C LEU A 39 -12.62 -2.79 -3.90
N VAL A 40 -11.41 -3.04 -3.43
CA VAL A 40 -10.68 -2.14 -2.53
C VAL A 40 -9.54 -1.51 -3.31
N VAL A 41 -9.37 -0.20 -3.20
CA VAL A 41 -8.24 0.53 -3.77
C VAL A 41 -7.47 1.21 -2.66
N ASN A 42 -6.17 0.93 -2.55
CA ASN A 42 -5.27 1.73 -1.74
C ASN A 42 -4.59 2.75 -2.64
N SER A 43 -4.83 4.02 -2.41
CA SER A 43 -4.36 5.10 -3.26
C SER A 43 -2.95 5.61 -2.94
N GLY A 44 -2.23 4.95 -2.04
CA GLY A 44 -0.81 5.24 -1.80
C GLY A 44 -0.40 5.15 -0.35
N ASP A 45 0.92 5.12 -0.15
CA ASP A 45 1.55 4.96 1.15
C ASP A 45 1.12 3.65 1.85
N LEU A 46 1.29 2.55 1.12
CA LEU A 46 1.01 1.22 1.63
C LEU A 46 1.97 0.86 2.76
N ALA A 47 3.27 1.07 2.52
CA ALA A 47 4.36 0.75 3.42
C ALA A 47 4.83 1.98 4.17
N PHE A 48 5.49 1.76 5.30
CA PHE A 48 6.04 2.86 6.10
C PHE A 48 7.28 3.46 5.44
N ASP A 49 8.21 2.63 4.95
CA ASP A 49 9.45 3.11 4.36
C ASP A 49 9.98 2.13 3.30
N GLY A 50 9.30 2.07 2.17
CA GLY A 50 9.68 1.21 1.06
C GLY A 50 11.07 1.47 0.49
N PRO A 51 11.48 2.76 0.33
CA PRO A 51 12.80 3.07 -0.24
C PRO A 51 13.98 2.51 0.53
N THR A 52 13.89 2.44 1.85
CA THR A 52 14.98 1.96 2.72
C THR A 52 14.76 0.52 3.17
N HIS A 53 13.51 0.10 3.33
CA HIS A 53 13.15 -1.20 3.89
C HIS A 53 12.22 -1.96 2.94
N ARG A 54 12.80 -2.76 2.06
CA ARG A 54 12.02 -3.60 1.14
C ARG A 54 11.02 -4.49 1.89
N ASP A 55 11.37 -4.97 3.09
CA ASP A 55 10.47 -5.77 3.91
C ASP A 55 9.16 -5.07 4.21
N ASP A 56 9.16 -3.74 4.34
CA ASP A 56 7.93 -2.99 4.56
C ASP A 56 6.96 -3.14 3.37
N LEU A 57 7.49 -3.08 2.13
CA LEU A 57 6.67 -3.31 0.94
C LEU A 57 6.16 -4.74 0.85
N GLU A 58 7.01 -5.71 1.15
CA GLU A 58 6.62 -7.12 1.12
C GLU A 58 5.53 -7.41 2.16
N PHE A 59 5.68 -6.87 3.36
CA PHE A 59 4.70 -7.00 4.42
C PHE A 59 3.37 -6.34 4.05
N ALA A 60 3.43 -5.11 3.54
CA ALA A 60 2.24 -4.38 3.09
C ALA A 60 1.50 -5.17 2.00
N ARG A 61 2.22 -5.69 1.03
CA ARG A 61 1.62 -6.51 -0.01
C ARG A 61 0.94 -7.74 0.54
N THR A 62 1.61 -8.46 1.43
CA THR A 62 1.06 -9.67 2.04
C THR A 62 -0.27 -9.38 2.73
N LEU A 63 -0.34 -8.28 3.49
CA LEU A 63 -1.57 -7.91 4.19
C LEU A 63 -2.67 -7.46 3.22
N HIS A 64 -2.32 -6.74 2.16
CA HIS A 64 -3.31 -6.33 1.15
C HIS A 64 -3.85 -7.52 0.36
N ASP A 65 -2.98 -8.48 0.01
CA ASP A 65 -3.41 -9.68 -0.71
C ASP A 65 -4.30 -10.58 0.14
N ALA A 66 -4.23 -10.45 1.46
CA ALA A 66 -5.07 -11.21 2.40
C ALA A 66 -6.40 -10.51 2.73
N LEU A 67 -6.66 -9.32 2.20
CA LEU A 67 -7.95 -8.64 2.41
C LEU A 67 -9.10 -9.48 1.84
N PRO A 68 -10.28 -9.47 2.50
CA PRO A 68 -11.43 -10.27 2.06
C PRO A 68 -12.19 -9.63 0.89
N ALA A 69 -11.47 -9.07 -0.07
CA ALA A 69 -12.00 -8.51 -1.31
C ALA A 69 -10.84 -8.30 -2.30
N PRO A 70 -11.12 -8.26 -3.60
CA PRO A 70 -10.09 -7.89 -4.58
C PRO A 70 -9.51 -6.52 -4.26
N CYS A 71 -8.20 -6.39 -4.37
CA CYS A 71 -7.50 -5.15 -4.02
C CYS A 71 -6.56 -4.71 -5.14
N ARG A 72 -6.57 -3.42 -5.42
CA ARG A 72 -5.62 -2.74 -6.30
C ARG A 72 -4.96 -1.63 -5.50
N TYR A 73 -3.71 -1.29 -5.85
CA TYR A 73 -3.02 -0.23 -5.14
C TYR A 73 -2.07 0.53 -6.06
N LEU A 74 -1.83 1.79 -5.68
CA LEU A 74 -0.91 2.73 -6.31
C LEU A 74 0.17 3.10 -5.29
N PRO A 75 1.39 3.40 -5.75
CA PRO A 75 2.43 3.81 -4.81
C PRO A 75 2.26 5.26 -4.37
N GLY A 76 2.58 5.53 -3.10
CA GLY A 76 2.80 6.86 -2.57
C GLY A 76 4.29 7.13 -2.38
N ASN A 77 4.63 8.27 -1.76
CA ASN A 77 6.03 8.62 -1.52
C ASN A 77 6.70 7.70 -0.51
N HIS A 78 5.97 7.16 0.44
CA HIS A 78 6.51 6.18 1.37
C HIS A 78 6.84 4.83 0.70
N ASP A 79 6.31 4.58 -0.48
CA ASP A 79 6.53 3.32 -1.19
C ASP A 79 7.72 3.40 -2.15
N ILE A 80 7.87 4.52 -2.87
CA ILE A 80 8.89 4.65 -3.93
C ILE A 80 9.81 5.86 -3.78
N GLY A 81 9.55 6.73 -2.81
CA GLY A 81 10.35 7.94 -2.58
C GLY A 81 9.60 9.21 -2.90
N ASP A 82 10.16 10.35 -2.46
CA ASP A 82 9.56 11.66 -2.62
C ASP A 82 9.81 12.24 -4.02
N ASN A 83 8.94 13.16 -4.43
CA ASN A 83 9.08 13.86 -5.70
C ASN A 83 10.37 14.68 -5.72
N PRO A 84 11.32 14.39 -6.64
CA PRO A 84 12.60 15.10 -6.70
C PRO A 84 12.47 16.54 -7.18
N THR A 85 11.34 16.93 -7.74
CA THR A 85 11.10 18.29 -8.28
C THR A 85 10.23 19.14 -7.36
N GLN A 86 9.97 18.70 -6.13
CA GLN A 86 9.16 19.46 -5.19
C GLN A 86 9.80 20.81 -4.86
N VAL A 87 8.95 21.81 -4.57
CA VAL A 87 9.41 23.12 -4.12
C VAL A 87 9.80 23.04 -2.64
N GLY A 88 10.97 23.57 -2.30
CA GLY A 88 11.51 23.54 -0.94
C GLY A 88 12.80 22.75 -0.82
N PRO A 89 13.20 22.35 0.39
CA PRO A 89 14.39 21.53 0.57
C PRO A 89 14.29 20.21 -0.22
N PRO A 90 15.43 19.72 -0.77
CA PRO A 90 15.40 18.41 -1.44
C PRO A 90 14.90 17.32 -0.52
N PRO A 91 14.11 16.34 -1.03
CA PRO A 91 13.67 15.22 -0.21
C PRO A 91 14.86 14.37 0.24
N SER A 92 14.80 13.83 1.46
CA SER A 92 15.83 12.93 1.98
C SER A 92 15.83 11.58 1.25
N GLN A 93 14.69 11.18 0.70
CA GLN A 93 14.52 9.94 -0.02
C GLN A 93 13.79 10.22 -1.34
N PRO A 94 14.49 10.74 -2.36
CA PRO A 94 13.85 11.01 -3.65
C PRO A 94 13.48 9.70 -4.35
N VAL A 95 12.47 9.78 -5.22
CA VAL A 95 12.12 8.64 -6.07
C VAL A 95 13.30 8.31 -6.98
N THR A 96 13.65 7.02 -7.06
CA THR A 96 14.70 6.52 -7.92
C THR A 96 14.15 5.43 -8.83
N GLU A 97 14.86 5.15 -9.92
CA GLU A 97 14.49 4.03 -10.79
C GLU A 97 14.51 2.70 -10.03
N GLN A 98 15.49 2.52 -9.13
CA GLN A 98 15.57 1.32 -8.31
C GLN A 98 14.35 1.16 -7.39
N ASN A 99 13.90 2.23 -6.75
CA ASN A 99 12.73 2.18 -5.87
C ASN A 99 11.47 1.87 -6.66
N GLN A 100 11.32 2.45 -7.83
CA GLN A 100 10.20 2.13 -8.72
C GLN A 100 10.25 0.67 -9.17
N GLN A 101 11.44 0.16 -9.50
CA GLN A 101 11.61 -1.22 -9.94
C GLN A 101 11.29 -2.20 -8.82
N THR A 102 11.73 -1.93 -7.60
CA THR A 102 11.42 -2.75 -6.43
C THR A 102 9.90 -2.87 -6.24
N TYR A 103 9.20 -1.74 -6.32
CA TYR A 103 7.74 -1.73 -6.22
C TYR A 103 7.07 -2.53 -7.34
N ARG A 104 7.52 -2.34 -8.58
CA ARG A 104 6.97 -3.06 -9.74
C ARG A 104 7.18 -4.57 -9.62
N ASP A 105 8.34 -5.00 -9.17
CA ASP A 105 8.67 -6.42 -9.02
C ASP A 105 7.73 -7.08 -8.01
N LEU A 106 7.45 -6.43 -6.89
CA LEU A 106 6.51 -6.92 -5.90
C LEU A 106 5.08 -6.98 -6.46
N ARG A 107 4.70 -5.99 -7.25
CA ARG A 107 3.38 -5.91 -7.85
C ARG A 107 3.14 -6.98 -8.91
N ARG A 108 4.18 -7.45 -9.59
CA ARG A 108 4.07 -8.43 -10.68
C ARG A 108 3.76 -9.85 -10.21
N ARG A 109 3.94 -10.16 -8.95
CA ARG A 109 3.56 -11.48 -8.45
C ARG A 109 2.07 -11.69 -8.64
N PRO A 110 1.64 -12.91 -9.04
CA PRO A 110 0.21 -13.17 -9.20
C PRO A 110 -0.57 -12.80 -7.94
N LEU A 111 -1.62 -12.02 -8.12
CA LEU A 111 -2.56 -11.74 -7.05
C LEU A 111 -3.61 -12.84 -7.06
N ALA A 112 -4.09 -13.22 -5.88
CA ALA A 112 -5.04 -14.33 -5.73
C ALA A 112 -6.48 -13.89 -6.05
N PHE A 113 -6.66 -13.26 -7.21
CA PHE A 113 -8.01 -12.92 -7.67
C PHE A 113 -8.09 -12.73 -9.17
#